data_4815b25aa3a6fb8224dd763be6a7d652
#
_entry.id   4815b25aa3a6fb8224dd763be6a7d652
#
_cell.length_a   1.000
_cell.length_b   1.000
_cell.length_c   1.000
_cell.angle_alpha   90.00
_cell.angle_beta   90.00
_cell.angle_gamma   90.00
#
_symmetry.space_group_name_H-M   'P 1'
#
loop_
_entity.id
_entity.type
_entity.pdbx_description
1 polymer ?
#
loop_
_entity_poly.entity_id
_entity_poly.type
_entity_poly.pdbx_seq_one_letter_code
_entity_poly.pdbx_strand_id
1 'polypeptide(L)'
;MYSGGLDSLGMVYKLLTEEQYKDYAVHVHHVHNKNAENRWRAEQIAVDIATKELKNLGFKFAYSESEIGTLPFGDKFMFDTDSMNFFAGYVCSVNPNIVKVAMGMQANDANQRLEERRIRGNKILQAFTTAEKIYPVMNMTKREIYDMLPESLRNMFWSCRRPQYSEKNIAPCGRCDTCLTLKEQTIR
;
A
#
# COMPACT_ATOMS: atom_id res chain seq x y z
N MET A 1 4.63 -1.87 -4.33
CA MET A 1 4.46 -2.18 -2.88
C MET A 1 2.98 -2.05 -2.52
N TYR A 2 2.38 -3.08 -1.95
CA TYR A 2 0.95 -3.16 -1.65
C TYR A 2 0.72 -3.26 -0.13
N SER A 3 0.08 -2.25 0.46
CA SER A 3 -0.14 -2.17 1.92
C SER A 3 -1.53 -2.66 2.37
N GLY A 4 -2.39 -3.07 1.46
CA GLY A 4 -3.79 -3.41 1.75
C GLY A 4 -4.72 -2.19 1.90
N GLY A 5 -4.21 -0.96 1.82
CA GLY A 5 -5.00 0.27 1.84
C GLY A 5 -5.59 0.64 0.48
N LEU A 6 -6.61 1.52 0.46
CA LEU A 6 -7.30 1.96 -0.76
C LEU A 6 -6.34 2.48 -1.83
N ASP A 7 -5.41 3.36 -1.46
CA ASP A 7 -4.50 4.01 -2.41
C ASP A 7 -3.57 2.99 -3.07
N SER A 8 -3.08 2.00 -2.31
CA SER A 8 -2.23 0.95 -2.84
C SER A 8 -3.02 -0.11 -3.63
N LEU A 9 -4.29 -0.36 -3.30
CA LEU A 9 -5.17 -1.21 -4.11
C LEU A 9 -5.47 -0.56 -5.45
N GLY A 10 -5.81 0.73 -5.46
CA GLY A 10 -6.01 1.49 -6.69
C GLY A 10 -4.76 1.53 -7.56
N MET A 11 -3.58 1.71 -6.95
CA MET A 11 -2.31 1.62 -7.67
C MET A 11 -2.11 0.26 -8.33
N VAL A 12 -2.33 -0.85 -7.60
CA VAL A 12 -2.21 -2.20 -8.18
C VAL A 12 -3.20 -2.39 -9.32
N TYR A 13 -4.45 -1.96 -9.15
CA TYR A 13 -5.46 -2.05 -10.19
C TYR A 13 -5.08 -1.27 -11.46
N LYS A 14 -4.58 -0.03 -11.32
CA LYS A 14 -4.06 0.76 -12.46
C LYS A 14 -2.91 0.06 -13.19
N LEU A 15 -1.94 -0.49 -12.46
CA LEU A 15 -0.82 -1.22 -13.04
C LEU A 15 -1.28 -2.45 -13.84
N LEU A 16 -2.41 -3.07 -13.48
CA LEU A 16 -2.94 -4.26 -14.13
C LEU A 16 -3.88 -3.94 -15.29
N THR A 17 -4.40 -2.71 -15.40
CA THR A 17 -5.46 -2.36 -16.37
C THR A 17 -5.08 -1.29 -17.38
N GLU A 18 -4.16 -0.38 -17.04
CA GLU A 18 -3.81 0.73 -17.94
C GLU A 18 -2.84 0.31 -19.05
N GLU A 19 -3.13 0.77 -20.25
CA GLU A 19 -2.37 0.47 -21.47
C GLU A 19 -0.87 0.79 -21.34
N GLN A 20 -0.52 1.87 -20.64
CA GLN A 20 0.88 2.26 -20.43
C GLN A 20 1.71 1.26 -19.60
N TYR A 21 1.06 0.31 -18.93
CA TYR A 21 1.72 -0.71 -18.10
C TYR A 21 1.62 -2.13 -18.69
N LYS A 22 0.96 -2.32 -19.82
CA LYS A 22 0.68 -3.65 -20.40
C LYS A 22 1.91 -4.51 -20.66
N ASP A 23 3.03 -3.88 -20.96
CA ASP A 23 4.29 -4.57 -21.30
C ASP A 23 5.13 -4.93 -20.06
N TYR A 24 4.65 -4.58 -18.87
CA TYR A 24 5.32 -4.90 -17.60
C TYR A 24 4.70 -6.13 -16.93
N ALA A 25 5.54 -7.05 -16.50
CA ALA A 25 5.12 -8.07 -15.54
C ALA A 25 5.00 -7.42 -14.15
N VAL A 26 3.83 -7.52 -13.52
CA VAL A 26 3.57 -6.93 -12.20
C VAL A 26 3.95 -7.91 -11.10
N HIS A 27 4.77 -7.46 -10.14
CA HIS A 27 5.05 -8.16 -8.90
C HIS A 27 4.47 -7.35 -7.72
N VAL A 28 3.49 -7.91 -7.05
CA VAL A 28 2.84 -7.33 -5.87
C VAL A 28 3.57 -7.83 -4.62
N HIS A 29 4.16 -6.91 -3.84
CA HIS A 29 4.85 -7.25 -2.60
C HIS A 29 4.17 -6.57 -1.41
N HIS A 30 3.82 -7.35 -0.37
CA HIS A 30 3.26 -6.89 0.89
C HIS A 30 4.28 -6.97 2.02
N VAL A 31 4.26 -6.00 2.94
CA VAL A 31 5.10 -6.01 4.14
C VAL A 31 4.22 -5.98 5.39
N HIS A 32 4.32 -7.02 6.20
CA HIS A 32 3.69 -7.08 7.53
C HIS A 32 4.45 -6.17 8.50
N ASN A 33 3.98 -4.94 8.65
CA ASN A 33 4.62 -3.97 9.55
C ASN A 33 4.09 -4.14 10.98
N LYS A 34 4.74 -4.99 11.77
CA LYS A 34 4.38 -5.31 13.17
C LYS A 34 4.90 -4.22 14.11
N ASN A 35 4.25 -3.06 14.09
CA ASN A 35 4.57 -1.89 14.90
C ASN A 35 3.49 -1.60 15.98
N ALA A 36 3.66 -0.50 16.73
CA ALA A 36 2.73 -0.08 17.78
C ALA A 36 1.31 0.25 17.29
N GLU A 37 1.10 0.55 16.00
CA GLU A 37 -0.24 0.73 15.43
C GLU A 37 -1.03 -0.58 15.37
N ASN A 38 -0.35 -1.72 15.40
CA ASN A 38 -0.94 -3.08 15.44
C ASN A 38 -2.00 -3.34 14.36
N ARG A 39 -1.84 -2.76 13.16
CA ARG A 39 -2.81 -2.88 12.06
C ARG A 39 -2.50 -4.01 11.08
N TRP A 40 -1.32 -4.62 11.17
CA TRP A 40 -0.83 -5.61 10.24
C TRP A 40 -1.79 -6.80 10.00
N ARG A 41 -2.55 -7.25 11.04
CA ARG A 41 -3.53 -8.33 10.89
C ARG A 41 -4.72 -7.91 10.02
N ALA A 42 -5.20 -6.67 10.20
CA ALA A 42 -6.31 -6.14 9.42
C ALA A 42 -5.88 -5.86 7.97
N GLU A 43 -4.65 -5.39 7.77
CA GLU A 43 -4.05 -5.21 6.45
C GLU A 43 -3.87 -6.55 5.74
N GLN A 44 -3.38 -7.59 6.43
CA GLN A 44 -3.25 -8.94 5.87
C GLN A 44 -4.57 -9.46 5.31
N ILE A 45 -5.65 -9.40 6.10
CA ILE A 45 -6.96 -9.85 5.64
C ILE A 45 -7.39 -9.10 4.37
N ALA A 46 -7.20 -7.78 4.33
CA ALA A 46 -7.53 -6.98 3.16
C ALA A 46 -6.66 -7.37 1.95
N VAL A 47 -5.38 -7.64 2.15
CA VAL A 47 -4.46 -8.09 1.11
C VAL A 47 -4.90 -9.45 0.55
N ASP A 48 -5.21 -10.41 1.43
CA ASP A 48 -5.60 -11.76 1.04
C ASP A 48 -6.88 -11.76 0.18
N ILE A 49 -7.92 -11.04 0.64
CA ILE A 49 -9.20 -10.99 -0.09
C ILE A 49 -9.06 -10.23 -1.41
N ALA A 50 -8.34 -9.10 -1.42
CA ALA A 50 -8.18 -8.31 -2.64
C ALA A 50 -7.28 -9.00 -3.68
N THR A 51 -6.18 -9.64 -3.27
CA THR A 51 -5.31 -10.38 -4.20
C THR A 51 -6.02 -11.60 -4.78
N LYS A 52 -6.86 -12.29 -3.98
CA LYS A 52 -7.70 -13.38 -4.46
C LYS A 52 -8.71 -12.87 -5.50
N GLU A 53 -9.39 -11.75 -5.22
CA GLU A 53 -10.37 -11.18 -6.13
C GLU A 53 -9.72 -10.67 -7.42
N LEU A 54 -8.57 -10.01 -7.35
CA LEU A 54 -7.82 -9.63 -8.55
C LEU A 54 -7.49 -10.84 -9.44
N LYS A 55 -7.12 -11.98 -8.84
CA LYS A 55 -6.92 -13.22 -9.60
C LYS A 55 -8.22 -13.79 -10.19
N ASN A 56 -9.34 -13.72 -9.45
CA ASN A 56 -10.67 -14.13 -9.94
C ASN A 56 -11.12 -13.28 -11.14
N LEU A 57 -10.77 -11.98 -11.14
CA LEU A 57 -11.00 -11.08 -12.28
C LEU A 57 -10.08 -11.36 -13.49
N GLY A 58 -9.20 -12.36 -13.39
CA GLY A 58 -8.32 -12.80 -14.49
C GLY A 58 -6.96 -12.11 -14.55
N PHE A 59 -6.63 -11.21 -13.60
CA PHE A 59 -5.34 -10.54 -13.58
C PHE A 59 -4.21 -11.49 -13.18
N LYS A 60 -3.07 -11.36 -13.88
CA LYS A 60 -1.86 -12.15 -13.63
C LYS A 60 -0.79 -11.27 -13.01
N PHE A 61 -0.26 -11.67 -11.86
CA PHE A 61 0.85 -10.99 -11.17
C PHE A 61 1.59 -11.99 -10.26
N ALA A 62 2.88 -11.75 -10.04
CA ALA A 62 3.61 -12.42 -8.98
C ALA A 62 3.25 -11.81 -7.62
N TYR A 63 3.29 -12.61 -6.56
CA TYR A 63 3.00 -12.15 -5.21
C TYR A 63 4.06 -12.65 -4.23
N SER A 64 4.49 -11.79 -3.32
CA SER A 64 5.37 -12.15 -2.21
C SER A 64 5.13 -11.27 -0.98
N GLU A 65 5.62 -11.72 0.16
CA GLU A 65 5.49 -11.05 1.45
C GLU A 65 6.82 -10.97 2.19
N SER A 66 6.92 -9.97 3.05
CA SER A 66 7.99 -9.82 4.04
C SER A 66 7.39 -9.35 5.37
N GLU A 67 8.13 -9.46 6.46
CA GLU A 67 7.70 -8.90 7.73
C GLU A 67 8.81 -8.11 8.41
N ILE A 68 8.41 -7.12 9.19
CA ILE A 68 9.29 -6.35 10.08
C ILE A 68 8.62 -6.13 11.42
N GLY A 69 9.34 -6.41 12.50
CA GLY A 69 8.89 -6.17 13.86
C GLY A 69 9.64 -5.01 14.49
N THR A 70 8.91 -3.95 14.89
CA THR A 70 9.49 -2.78 15.59
C THR A 70 8.93 -2.58 16.99
N LEU A 71 8.10 -3.52 17.48
CA LEU A 71 7.50 -3.49 18.82
C LEU A 71 8.49 -3.29 19.98
N PRO A 72 9.71 -3.89 19.96
CA PRO A 72 10.69 -3.66 21.03
C PRO A 72 11.15 -2.21 21.17
N PHE A 73 10.95 -1.38 20.15
CA PHE A 73 11.32 0.04 20.17
C PHE A 73 10.20 0.95 20.70
N GLY A 74 9.12 0.38 21.26
CA GLY A 74 7.99 1.11 21.81
C GLY A 74 7.29 1.99 20.76
N ASP A 75 6.96 3.24 21.17
CA ASP A 75 6.31 4.20 20.27
C ASP A 75 7.23 4.75 19.17
N LYS A 76 8.53 4.50 19.26
CA LYS A 76 9.52 4.89 18.25
C LYS A 76 9.60 3.80 17.19
N PHE A 77 8.81 3.93 16.16
CA PHE A 77 8.82 3.00 15.04
C PHE A 77 9.28 3.69 13.75
N MET A 78 9.80 2.90 12.84
CA MET A 78 10.12 3.34 11.49
C MET A 78 8.83 3.76 10.78
N PHE A 79 8.85 4.88 10.05
CA PHE A 79 7.71 5.24 9.21
C PHE A 79 7.46 4.15 8.17
N ASP A 80 6.18 3.88 7.88
CA ASP A 80 5.79 2.88 6.88
C ASP A 80 6.51 3.10 5.54
N THR A 81 6.66 4.37 5.16
CA THR A 81 7.38 4.73 3.93
C THR A 81 8.83 4.24 3.93
N ASP A 82 9.50 4.27 5.07
CA ASP A 82 10.91 3.85 5.18
C ASP A 82 11.02 2.33 5.05
N SER A 83 10.19 1.57 5.78
CA SER A 83 10.14 0.12 5.68
C SER A 83 9.73 -0.34 4.27
N MET A 84 8.73 0.31 3.65
CA MET A 84 8.31 -0.01 2.29
C MET A 84 9.44 0.22 1.27
N ASN A 85 10.21 1.31 1.39
CA ASN A 85 11.33 1.57 0.47
C ASN A 85 12.50 0.61 0.72
N PHE A 86 12.77 0.24 1.97
CA PHE A 86 13.78 -0.75 2.31
C PHE A 86 13.46 -2.11 1.66
N PHE A 87 12.26 -2.63 1.88
CA PHE A 87 11.88 -3.93 1.30
C PHE A 87 11.74 -3.88 -0.22
N ALA A 88 11.26 -2.76 -0.79
CA ALA A 88 11.27 -2.58 -2.23
C ALA A 88 12.69 -2.68 -2.80
N GLY A 89 13.65 -2.00 -2.17
CA GLY A 89 15.06 -2.06 -2.53
C GLY A 89 15.62 -3.47 -2.41
N TYR A 90 15.33 -4.15 -1.30
CA TYR A 90 15.75 -5.53 -1.10
C TYR A 90 15.18 -6.48 -2.16
N VAL A 91 13.89 -6.40 -2.47
CA VAL A 91 13.26 -7.21 -3.54
C VAL A 91 13.91 -6.92 -4.90
N CYS A 92 14.22 -5.65 -5.20
CA CYS A 92 14.92 -5.29 -6.42
C CYS A 92 16.36 -5.83 -6.46
N SER A 93 17.07 -5.83 -5.34
CA SER A 93 18.47 -6.32 -5.29
C SER A 93 18.59 -7.83 -5.57
N VAL A 94 17.57 -8.60 -5.21
CA VAL A 94 17.51 -10.05 -5.50
C VAL A 94 16.81 -10.37 -6.82
N ASN A 95 16.17 -9.39 -7.44
CA ASN A 95 15.53 -9.51 -8.75
C ASN A 95 15.88 -8.31 -9.65
N PRO A 96 17.01 -8.34 -10.35
CA PRO A 96 17.48 -7.20 -11.16
C PRO A 96 16.60 -6.87 -12.37
N ASN A 97 15.63 -7.71 -12.72
CA ASN A 97 14.66 -7.45 -13.79
C ASN A 97 13.57 -6.45 -13.37
N ILE A 98 13.49 -6.08 -12.10
CA ILE A 98 12.57 -5.04 -11.64
C ILE A 98 13.14 -3.67 -12.03
N VAL A 99 12.49 -3.03 -12.99
CA VAL A 99 12.90 -1.71 -13.52
C VAL A 99 12.07 -0.55 -12.94
N LYS A 100 10.92 -0.84 -12.33
CA LYS A 100 10.05 0.17 -11.71
C LYS A 100 9.53 -0.30 -10.36
N VAL A 101 9.46 0.63 -9.39
CA VAL A 101 8.86 0.43 -8.06
C VAL A 101 7.68 1.38 -7.91
N ALA A 102 6.47 0.84 -7.84
CA ALA A 102 5.25 1.63 -7.65
C ALA A 102 4.87 1.74 -6.16
N MET A 103 4.48 2.96 -5.74
CA MET A 103 3.99 3.28 -4.40
C MET A 103 2.60 3.93 -4.48
N GLY A 104 1.69 3.51 -3.59
CA GLY A 104 0.35 4.09 -3.46
C GLY A 104 0.40 5.40 -2.67
N MET A 105 0.54 6.51 -3.37
CA MET A 105 0.44 7.87 -2.84
C MET A 105 -0.61 8.62 -3.67
N GLN A 106 -1.48 9.38 -3.02
CA GLN A 106 -2.62 10.09 -3.64
C GLN A 106 -2.47 11.63 -3.50
N ALA A 107 -3.34 12.39 -4.19
CA ALA A 107 -3.23 13.84 -4.34
C ALA A 107 -3.15 14.62 -3.01
N ASN A 108 -3.91 14.21 -1.99
CA ASN A 108 -3.96 14.90 -0.70
C ASN A 108 -2.78 14.56 0.23
N ASP A 109 -1.90 13.62 -0.17
CA ASP A 109 -0.67 13.30 0.57
C ASP A 109 0.48 14.29 0.27
N ALA A 110 0.26 15.28 -0.58
CA ALA A 110 1.25 16.25 -1.04
C ALA A 110 1.44 17.42 -0.06
N ASN A 111 1.84 17.17 1.18
CA ASN A 111 2.30 18.23 2.08
C ASN A 111 3.83 18.20 2.26
N GLN A 112 4.42 19.29 2.77
CA GLN A 112 5.87 19.46 2.90
C GLN A 112 6.54 18.33 3.71
N ARG A 113 5.90 17.83 4.79
CA ARG A 113 6.43 16.69 5.56
C ARG A 113 6.50 15.41 4.73
N LEU A 114 5.61 15.25 3.77
CA LEU A 114 5.61 14.12 2.86
C LEU A 114 6.71 14.22 1.81
N GLU A 115 7.11 15.42 1.41
CA GLU A 115 8.24 15.61 0.52
C GLU A 115 9.55 15.15 1.15
N GLU A 116 9.82 15.56 2.38
CA GLU A 116 11.00 15.09 3.14
C GLU A 116 11.01 13.56 3.28
N ARG A 117 9.85 12.96 3.55
CA ARG A 117 9.70 11.50 3.60
C ARG A 117 9.93 10.85 2.24
N ARG A 118 9.47 11.46 1.15
CA ARG A 118 9.73 10.97 -0.22
C ARG A 118 11.21 10.99 -0.54
N ILE A 119 11.90 12.10 -0.23
CA ILE A 119 13.35 12.25 -0.43
C ILE A 119 14.10 11.17 0.35
N ARG A 120 13.78 10.99 1.64
CA ARG A 120 14.38 9.96 2.47
C ARG A 120 14.09 8.55 1.94
N GLY A 121 12.84 8.25 1.62
CA GLY A 121 12.44 6.98 1.04
C GLY A 121 13.13 6.70 -0.30
N ASN A 122 13.36 7.72 -1.13
CA ASN A 122 14.13 7.56 -2.36
C ASN A 122 15.59 7.19 -2.07
N LYS A 123 16.24 7.86 -1.12
CA LYS A 123 17.62 7.51 -0.71
C LYS A 123 17.72 6.08 -0.20
N ILE A 124 16.73 5.62 0.58
CA ILE A 124 16.66 4.24 1.06
C ILE A 124 16.55 3.25 -0.11
N LEU A 125 15.64 3.50 -1.05
CA LEU A 125 15.45 2.65 -2.22
C LEU A 125 16.71 2.61 -3.09
N GLN A 126 17.27 3.78 -3.40
CA GLN A 126 18.44 3.94 -4.26
C GLN A 126 19.74 3.33 -3.68
N ALA A 127 19.78 3.04 -2.38
CA ALA A 127 20.89 2.28 -1.78
C ALA A 127 20.96 0.83 -2.28
N PHE A 128 19.87 0.30 -2.85
CA PHE A 128 19.74 -1.09 -3.28
C PHE A 128 19.55 -1.26 -4.79
N THR A 129 19.00 -0.26 -5.47
CA THR A 129 18.57 -0.39 -6.87
C THR A 129 18.53 0.94 -7.59
N THR A 130 18.67 0.89 -8.92
CA THR A 130 18.44 2.00 -9.84
C THR A 130 17.02 2.01 -10.43
N ALA A 131 16.13 1.10 -9.99
CA ALA A 131 14.75 1.04 -10.46
C ALA A 131 14.02 2.38 -10.27
N GLU A 132 13.28 2.78 -11.28
CA GLU A 132 12.49 4.02 -11.27
C GLU A 132 11.35 3.91 -10.25
N LYS A 133 11.20 4.92 -9.40
CA LYS A 133 10.08 5.00 -8.47
C LYS A 133 8.92 5.77 -9.09
N ILE A 134 7.76 5.14 -9.16
CA ILE A 134 6.56 5.71 -9.76
C ILE A 134 5.38 5.77 -8.78
N TYR A 135 4.45 6.70 -9.02
CA TYR A 135 3.27 6.93 -8.19
C TYR A 135 2.00 6.97 -9.06
N PRO A 136 1.46 5.81 -9.46
CA PRO A 136 0.38 5.72 -10.46
C PRO A 136 -0.92 6.47 -10.10
N VAL A 137 -1.20 6.67 -8.79
CA VAL A 137 -2.42 7.33 -8.30
C VAL A 137 -2.17 8.70 -7.68
N MET A 138 -0.98 9.30 -7.90
CA MET A 138 -0.57 10.53 -7.23
C MET A 138 -1.49 11.73 -7.51
N ASN A 139 -2.11 11.78 -8.68
CA ASN A 139 -2.99 12.87 -9.10
C ASN A 139 -4.47 12.58 -8.84
N MET A 140 -4.80 11.52 -8.09
CA MET A 140 -6.16 11.10 -7.79
C MET A 140 -6.50 11.35 -6.32
N THR A 141 -7.74 11.74 -6.05
CA THR A 141 -8.33 11.75 -4.71
C THR A 141 -8.72 10.31 -4.29
N LYS A 142 -8.95 10.10 -2.99
CA LYS A 142 -9.45 8.79 -2.50
C LYS A 142 -10.79 8.41 -3.14
N ARG A 143 -11.64 9.39 -3.39
CA ARG A 143 -12.94 9.16 -4.05
C ARG A 143 -12.74 8.68 -5.49
N GLU A 144 -11.90 9.33 -6.27
CA GLU A 144 -11.60 8.91 -7.65
C GLU A 144 -10.94 7.52 -7.68
N ILE A 145 -10.03 7.22 -6.73
CA ILE A 145 -9.44 5.88 -6.62
C ILE A 145 -10.51 4.83 -6.31
N TYR A 146 -11.43 5.13 -5.39
CA TYR A 146 -12.53 4.24 -5.03
C TYR A 146 -13.48 3.99 -6.21
N ASP A 147 -13.87 5.04 -6.92
CA ASP A 147 -14.79 4.96 -8.04
C ASP A 147 -14.20 4.23 -9.26
N MET A 148 -12.88 4.31 -9.45
CA MET A 148 -12.14 3.58 -10.49
C MET A 148 -12.17 2.06 -10.27
N LEU A 149 -12.25 1.60 -9.00
CA LEU A 149 -12.26 0.18 -8.69
C LEU A 149 -13.58 -0.48 -9.13
N PRO A 150 -13.55 -1.71 -9.66
CA PRO A 150 -14.75 -2.50 -9.88
C PRO A 150 -15.48 -2.74 -8.56
N GLU A 151 -16.80 -2.90 -8.60
CA GLU A 151 -17.64 -3.02 -7.41
C GLU A 151 -17.16 -4.11 -6.45
N SER A 152 -16.70 -5.24 -6.98
CA SER A 152 -16.19 -6.37 -6.20
C SER A 152 -14.96 -6.00 -5.36
N LEU A 153 -14.12 -5.05 -5.78
CA LEU A 153 -12.92 -4.61 -5.06
C LEU A 153 -13.15 -3.44 -4.09
N ARG A 154 -14.24 -2.67 -4.23
CA ARG A 154 -14.47 -1.42 -3.51
C ARG A 154 -14.44 -1.53 -1.98
N ASN A 155 -14.72 -2.70 -1.43
CA ASN A 155 -14.72 -2.91 0.02
C ASN A 155 -13.56 -3.82 0.50
N MET A 156 -12.63 -4.18 -0.38
CA MET A 156 -11.53 -5.09 -0.08
C MET A 156 -10.23 -4.34 0.28
N PHE A 157 -10.32 -3.31 1.10
CA PHE A 157 -9.16 -2.57 1.59
C PHE A 157 -9.27 -2.26 3.08
N TRP A 158 -8.13 -2.02 3.73
CA TRP A 158 -8.03 -1.58 5.10
C TRP A 158 -7.24 -0.28 5.20
N SER A 159 -7.86 0.78 5.70
CA SER A 159 -7.22 2.10 5.81
C SER A 159 -7.16 2.64 7.25
N CYS A 160 -7.83 1.99 8.22
CA CYS A 160 -7.80 2.44 9.61
C CYS A 160 -6.42 2.21 10.24
N ARG A 161 -5.87 3.26 10.85
CA ARG A 161 -4.56 3.20 11.53
C ARG A 161 -4.62 2.64 12.95
N ARG A 162 -5.80 2.51 13.54
CA ARG A 162 -6.02 2.05 14.93
C ARG A 162 -7.17 1.05 14.97
N PRO A 163 -7.00 -0.15 14.39
CA PRO A 163 -8.06 -1.16 14.39
C PRO A 163 -8.47 -1.54 15.81
N GLN A 164 -9.75 -1.84 15.97
CA GLN A 164 -10.31 -2.39 17.19
C GLN A 164 -10.50 -3.90 17.01
N TYR A 165 -9.80 -4.67 17.83
CA TYR A 165 -9.86 -6.12 17.81
C TYR A 165 -10.82 -6.62 18.87
N SER A 166 -11.72 -7.53 18.50
CA SER A 166 -12.53 -8.34 19.39
C SER A 166 -12.30 -9.83 19.10
N GLU A 167 -12.83 -10.72 19.93
CA GLU A 167 -12.69 -12.17 19.71
C GLU A 167 -13.21 -12.64 18.34
N LYS A 168 -14.20 -11.96 17.78
CA LYS A 168 -14.89 -12.37 16.55
C LYS A 168 -14.72 -11.41 15.36
N ASN A 169 -14.17 -10.22 15.58
CA ASN A 169 -14.18 -9.20 14.52
C ASN A 169 -13.04 -8.20 14.65
N ILE A 170 -12.68 -7.59 13.51
CA ILE A 170 -11.79 -6.45 13.42
C ILE A 170 -12.59 -5.29 12.84
N ALA A 171 -12.69 -4.18 13.58
CA ALA A 171 -13.45 -3.01 13.18
C ALA A 171 -12.55 -1.76 13.04
N PRO A 172 -12.86 -0.83 12.12
CA PRO A 172 -12.19 0.46 12.07
C PRO A 172 -12.55 1.32 13.28
N CYS A 173 -11.60 2.11 13.78
CA CYS A 173 -11.82 2.92 15.00
C CYS A 173 -12.79 4.10 14.79
N GLY A 174 -13.11 4.49 13.56
CA GLY A 174 -14.02 5.59 13.22
C GLY A 174 -13.51 7.01 13.53
N ARG A 175 -12.31 7.17 14.14
CA ARG A 175 -11.82 8.45 14.66
C ARG A 175 -10.40 8.84 14.26
N CYS A 176 -9.63 7.98 13.61
CA CYS A 176 -8.33 8.39 13.06
C CYS A 176 -8.54 9.17 11.75
N ASP A 177 -7.55 9.98 11.39
CA ASP A 177 -7.62 10.87 10.21
C ASP A 177 -8.11 10.11 8.96
N THR A 178 -7.59 8.90 8.73
CA THR A 178 -8.03 8.10 7.59
C THR A 178 -9.50 7.68 7.66
N CYS A 179 -10.01 7.32 8.85
CA CYS A 179 -11.42 7.00 9.00
C CYS A 179 -12.32 8.21 8.78
N LEU A 180 -11.90 9.40 9.25
CA LEU A 180 -12.62 10.65 9.05
C LEU A 180 -12.64 11.04 7.56
N THR A 181 -11.47 10.97 6.89
CA THR A 181 -11.38 11.26 5.45
C THR A 181 -12.29 10.34 4.61
N LEU A 182 -12.33 9.03 4.92
CA LEU A 182 -13.20 8.09 4.19
C LEU A 182 -14.68 8.42 4.40
N LYS A 183 -15.06 8.81 5.62
CA LYS A 183 -16.44 9.25 5.95
C LYS A 183 -16.80 10.53 5.21
N GLU A 184 -15.93 11.55 5.23
CA GLU A 184 -16.13 12.83 4.53
C GLU A 184 -16.31 12.64 3.02
N GLN A 185 -15.57 11.70 2.44
CA GLN A 185 -15.66 11.38 1.02
C GLN A 185 -16.76 10.34 0.68
N THR A 186 -17.58 9.98 1.63
CA THR A 186 -18.71 9.04 1.47
C THR A 186 -18.26 7.68 0.90
N ILE A 187 -17.07 7.21 1.31
CA ILE A 187 -16.51 5.93 0.88
C ILE A 187 -16.93 4.78 1.84
N ARG A 188 -17.26 5.12 3.09
CA ARG A 188 -17.79 4.22 4.14
C ARG A 188 -18.66 4.98 5.11
#